data_983a9ba0ad87a1ebfc62be40838c5808
#
_entry.id   983a9ba0ad87a1ebfc62be40838c5808
#
_cell.length_a   1.000
_cell.length_b   1.000
_cell.length_c   1.000
_cell.angle_alpha   90.00
_cell.angle_beta   90.00
_cell.angle_gamma   90.00
#
_symmetry.space_group_name_H-M   'P 1'
#
loop_
_entity.id
_entity.type
_entity.pdbx_description
1 polymer ?
#
loop_
_entity_poly.entity_id
_entity_poly.type
_entity_poly.pdbx_seq_one_letter_code
_entity_poly.pdbx_strand_id
1 'polypeptide(L)'
;VTGLNVACRAVDGEVLTATPIYPPFLSAPRFSGKKLNRVELACVDGRWQWDKIALQNASTAATKLFLLCHPHNPVGRCWSREELADLAAFAEQNDLIVCSDEIHCGLILDADKRHIPFASLSPDAAKRSITLMAPSKTYNIPGLGCAFAVIPDAGLRRRFRRAMDGIVPHVNVLGLAACEAAYRDCAGWHRELLAYLAGNRDRVAAAVDAEKRAKMSHVEATYLAWIDVRELGLTQPAAHFEAHGLGLSGGADFGAPGWLRLNFGCARATLDEALGRFAAACRAA
;
A
#
# COMPACT_ATOMS: atom_id res chain seq x y z
N VAL A 1 -7.61 -6.87 -0.68
CA VAL A 1 -7.95 -7.46 0.66
C VAL A 1 -8.23 -8.95 0.55
N THR A 2 -9.20 -9.38 -0.28
CA THR A 2 -9.52 -10.82 -0.45
C THR A 2 -8.27 -11.64 -0.80
N GLY A 3 -7.47 -11.19 -1.77
CA GLY A 3 -6.24 -11.88 -2.16
C GLY A 3 -5.22 -12.03 -1.03
N LEU A 4 -5.07 -11.03 -0.14
CA LEU A 4 -4.20 -11.13 1.05
C LEU A 4 -4.68 -12.24 2.00
N ASN A 5 -6.00 -12.29 2.28
CA ASN A 5 -6.56 -13.36 3.11
C ASN A 5 -6.39 -14.75 2.49
N VAL A 6 -6.57 -14.85 1.16
CA VAL A 6 -6.34 -16.12 0.43
C VAL A 6 -4.87 -16.51 0.49
N ALA A 7 -3.92 -15.58 0.30
CA ALA A 7 -2.49 -15.85 0.40
C ALA A 7 -2.12 -16.36 1.80
N CYS A 8 -2.63 -15.71 2.86
CA CYS A 8 -2.42 -16.17 4.24
C CYS A 8 -2.97 -17.58 4.49
N ARG A 9 -4.03 -18.00 3.81
CA ARG A 9 -4.60 -19.37 3.93
C ARG A 9 -3.87 -20.39 3.07
N ALA A 10 -3.32 -19.96 1.92
CA ALA A 10 -2.64 -20.83 0.96
C ALA A 10 -1.21 -21.20 1.36
N VAL A 11 -0.57 -20.43 2.23
CA VAL A 11 0.82 -20.62 2.65
C VAL A 11 0.86 -20.93 4.14
N ASP A 12 1.44 -22.06 4.51
CA ASP A 12 1.62 -22.43 5.92
C ASP A 12 2.73 -21.61 6.59
N GLY A 13 2.72 -21.57 7.94
CA GLY A 13 3.71 -20.86 8.75
C GLY A 13 3.31 -19.45 9.17
N GLU A 14 4.26 -18.74 9.75
CA GLU A 14 4.10 -17.37 10.21
C GLU A 14 4.17 -16.38 9.04
N VAL A 15 3.60 -15.20 9.23
CA VAL A 15 3.54 -14.13 8.22
C VAL A 15 4.43 -12.97 8.66
N LEU A 16 5.18 -12.39 7.73
CA LEU A 16 6.00 -11.20 7.92
C LEU A 16 5.44 -10.04 7.09
N THR A 17 5.42 -8.83 7.63
CA THR A 17 5.14 -7.60 6.88
C THR A 17 5.83 -6.39 7.51
N ALA A 18 5.93 -5.29 6.76
CA ALA A 18 6.43 -4.03 7.31
C ALA A 18 5.32 -3.21 7.99
N THR A 19 5.72 -2.25 8.84
CA THR A 19 4.88 -1.14 9.31
C THR A 19 5.62 0.18 9.10
N PRO A 20 4.91 1.32 8.90
CA PRO A 20 3.45 1.45 8.77
C PRO A 20 2.95 0.79 7.50
N ILE A 21 1.75 0.18 7.56
CA ILE A 21 1.18 -0.53 6.41
C ILE A 21 -0.35 -0.49 6.42
N TYR A 22 -0.96 -0.68 5.27
CA TYR A 22 -2.42 -0.75 5.12
C TYR A 22 -3.02 -1.81 6.06
N PRO A 23 -4.03 -1.45 6.90
CA PRO A 23 -4.52 -2.30 7.99
C PRO A 23 -4.86 -3.76 7.63
N PRO A 24 -5.38 -4.08 6.44
CA PRO A 24 -5.61 -5.46 6.03
C PRO A 24 -4.38 -6.37 5.99
N PHE A 25 -3.16 -5.82 5.86
CA PHE A 25 -1.93 -6.61 5.99
C PHE A 25 -1.70 -7.09 7.42
N LEU A 26 -2.21 -6.32 8.40
CA LEU A 26 -2.13 -6.67 9.82
C LEU A 26 -3.24 -7.63 10.24
N SER A 27 -4.43 -7.51 9.64
CA SER A 27 -5.60 -8.30 10.02
C SER A 27 -5.72 -9.63 9.26
N ALA A 28 -5.27 -9.74 8.01
CA ALA A 28 -5.39 -10.97 7.22
C ALA A 28 -4.69 -12.19 7.84
N PRO A 29 -3.45 -12.06 8.41
CA PRO A 29 -2.83 -13.17 9.13
C PRO A 29 -3.67 -13.63 10.33
N ARG A 30 -4.17 -12.69 11.13
CA ARG A 30 -5.04 -12.98 12.29
C ARG A 30 -6.31 -13.73 11.89
N PHE A 31 -6.99 -13.30 10.81
CA PHE A 31 -8.19 -13.99 10.30
C PHE A 31 -7.89 -15.39 9.74
N SER A 32 -6.64 -15.69 9.48
CA SER A 32 -6.17 -16.99 9.03
C SER A 32 -5.55 -17.82 10.18
N GLY A 33 -5.66 -17.36 11.44
CA GLY A 33 -5.09 -18.04 12.61
C GLY A 33 -3.56 -18.05 12.62
N LYS A 34 -2.89 -17.12 11.95
CA LYS A 34 -1.43 -17.08 11.80
C LYS A 34 -0.80 -15.99 12.66
N LYS A 35 0.38 -16.29 13.18
CA LYS A 35 1.21 -15.30 13.86
C LYS A 35 1.77 -14.32 12.82
N LEU A 36 1.73 -13.03 13.17
CA LEU A 36 2.26 -11.94 12.39
C LEU A 36 3.54 -11.41 13.03
N ASN A 37 4.64 -11.48 12.32
CA ASN A 37 5.89 -10.81 12.61
C ASN A 37 5.90 -9.45 11.87
N ARG A 38 6.36 -8.41 12.52
CA ARG A 38 6.39 -7.04 11.96
C ARG A 38 7.80 -6.50 12.01
N VAL A 39 8.18 -5.79 10.95
CA VAL A 39 9.39 -4.98 10.88
C VAL A 39 8.99 -3.52 10.65
N GLU A 40 9.57 -2.60 11.39
CA GLU A 40 9.33 -1.18 11.17
C GLU A 40 10.21 -0.67 10.03
N LEU A 41 9.62 0.04 9.07
CA LEU A 41 10.38 0.80 8.07
C LEU A 41 11.09 1.96 8.76
N ALA A 42 12.32 2.23 8.37
CA ALA A 42 13.05 3.40 8.81
C ALA A 42 12.68 4.62 7.97
N CYS A 43 12.47 5.77 8.62
CA CYS A 43 12.33 7.04 7.92
C CYS A 43 13.63 7.84 8.12
N VAL A 44 14.44 7.94 7.08
CA VAL A 44 15.72 8.65 7.10
C VAL A 44 15.63 9.82 6.14
N ASP A 45 15.86 11.02 6.62
CA ASP A 45 15.77 12.27 5.85
C ASP A 45 14.43 12.41 5.07
N GLY A 46 13.33 12.04 5.73
CA GLY A 46 11.98 12.08 5.14
C GLY A 46 11.70 10.98 4.12
N ARG A 47 12.61 10.05 3.90
CA ARG A 47 12.42 8.91 2.98
C ARG A 47 12.30 7.60 3.75
N TRP A 48 11.23 6.88 3.52
CA TRP A 48 10.99 5.54 4.08
C TRP A 48 11.83 4.49 3.36
N GLN A 49 12.43 3.59 4.11
CA GLN A 49 13.31 2.54 3.58
C GLN A 49 13.27 1.28 4.45
N TRP A 50 13.70 0.17 3.89
CA TRP A 50 13.86 -1.09 4.59
C TRP A 50 15.13 -1.07 5.45
N ASP A 51 14.99 -1.45 6.72
CA ASP A 51 16.12 -1.82 7.57
C ASP A 51 16.38 -3.32 7.38
N LYS A 52 17.48 -3.66 6.72
CA LYS A 52 17.84 -5.05 6.40
C LYS A 52 18.10 -5.89 7.65
N ILE A 53 18.68 -5.29 8.69
CA ILE A 53 18.99 -5.98 9.95
C ILE A 53 17.68 -6.25 10.70
N ALA A 54 16.83 -5.25 10.81
CA ALA A 54 15.52 -5.39 11.44
C ALA A 54 14.64 -6.42 10.69
N LEU A 55 14.69 -6.43 9.35
CA LEU A 55 13.98 -7.38 8.50
C LEU A 55 14.45 -8.83 8.79
N GLN A 56 15.77 -9.06 8.87
CA GLN A 56 16.33 -10.37 9.18
C GLN A 56 15.95 -10.82 10.60
N ASN A 57 15.99 -9.93 11.58
CA ASN A 57 15.66 -10.23 12.97
C ASN A 57 14.15 -10.50 13.17
N ALA A 58 13.28 -9.93 12.35
CA ALA A 58 11.83 -10.16 12.40
C ALA A 58 11.43 -11.50 11.76
N SER A 59 12.30 -12.11 10.94
CA SER A 59 12.08 -13.42 10.33
C SER A 59 12.48 -14.54 11.27
N THR A 60 11.68 -15.60 11.35
CA THR A 60 11.97 -16.81 12.12
C THR A 60 11.97 -18.02 11.19
N ALA A 61 12.46 -19.18 11.64
CA ALA A 61 12.39 -20.44 10.89
C ALA A 61 10.94 -20.85 10.52
N ALA A 62 9.95 -20.37 11.31
CA ALA A 62 8.53 -20.61 11.07
C ALA A 62 7.91 -19.59 10.10
N THR A 63 8.57 -18.49 9.77
CA THR A 63 8.12 -17.50 8.78
C THR A 63 8.15 -18.11 7.38
N LYS A 64 7.02 -18.09 6.66
CA LYS A 64 6.90 -18.68 5.32
C LYS A 64 6.22 -17.76 4.31
N LEU A 65 5.57 -16.70 4.77
CA LEU A 65 4.90 -15.74 3.91
C LEU A 65 5.35 -14.32 4.23
N PHE A 66 5.84 -13.61 3.21
CA PHE A 66 6.12 -12.19 3.28
C PHE A 66 5.05 -11.41 2.50
N LEU A 67 4.32 -10.54 3.18
CA LEU A 67 3.34 -9.63 2.56
C LEU A 67 4.03 -8.31 2.22
N LEU A 68 4.23 -8.06 0.93
CA LEU A 68 4.84 -6.87 0.37
C LEU A 68 3.79 -5.95 -0.21
N CYS A 69 3.80 -4.67 0.17
CA CYS A 69 2.98 -3.62 -0.43
C CYS A 69 3.83 -2.81 -1.43
N HIS A 70 3.47 -2.83 -2.72
CA HIS A 70 4.27 -2.20 -3.76
C HIS A 70 3.42 -1.69 -4.94
N PRO A 71 3.26 -0.36 -5.07
CA PRO A 71 3.73 0.75 -4.22
C PRO A 71 3.15 0.72 -2.80
N HIS A 72 3.91 1.29 -1.85
CA HIS A 72 3.65 1.10 -0.43
C HIS A 72 2.67 2.13 0.16
N ASN A 73 1.52 1.67 0.61
CA ASN A 73 0.53 2.43 1.36
C ASN A 73 0.75 2.21 2.88
N PRO A 74 0.97 3.23 3.72
CA PRO A 74 0.60 4.64 3.47
C PRO A 74 1.72 5.56 3.01
N VAL A 75 2.98 5.12 3.00
CA VAL A 75 4.17 5.99 2.89
C VAL A 75 4.46 6.50 1.47
N GLY A 76 3.70 6.03 0.48
CA GLY A 76 3.78 6.53 -0.90
C GLY A 76 5.06 6.12 -1.66
N ARG A 77 5.82 5.12 -1.18
CA ARG A 77 7.05 4.66 -1.84
C ARG A 77 6.76 3.75 -3.03
N CYS A 78 7.46 4.00 -4.12
CA CYS A 78 7.67 3.06 -5.22
C CYS A 78 9.07 2.45 -5.05
N TRP A 79 9.16 1.21 -4.56
CA TRP A 79 10.44 0.57 -4.28
C TRP A 79 11.30 0.46 -5.54
N SER A 80 12.58 0.80 -5.43
CA SER A 80 13.52 0.73 -6.55
C SER A 80 13.86 -0.72 -6.91
N ARG A 81 14.49 -0.92 -8.06
CA ARG A 81 14.97 -2.25 -8.48
C ARG A 81 15.94 -2.85 -7.46
N GLU A 82 16.82 -2.03 -6.90
CA GLU A 82 17.80 -2.42 -5.90
C GLU A 82 17.12 -2.82 -4.59
N GLU A 83 16.18 -2.01 -4.10
CA GLU A 83 15.40 -2.31 -2.90
C GLU A 83 14.60 -3.62 -3.08
N LEU A 84 13.98 -3.81 -4.24
CA LEU A 84 13.23 -5.04 -4.55
C LEU A 84 14.16 -6.26 -4.71
N ALA A 85 15.37 -6.08 -5.28
CA ALA A 85 16.34 -7.16 -5.40
C ALA A 85 16.86 -7.62 -4.02
N ASP A 86 17.08 -6.68 -3.10
CA ASP A 86 17.41 -6.99 -1.71
C ASP A 86 16.30 -7.80 -1.02
N LEU A 87 15.03 -7.43 -1.22
CA LEU A 87 13.89 -8.18 -0.68
C LEU A 87 13.73 -9.56 -1.33
N ALA A 88 14.04 -9.68 -2.62
CA ALA A 88 14.03 -10.97 -3.31
C ALA A 88 15.12 -11.91 -2.79
N ALA A 89 16.34 -11.40 -2.60
CA ALA A 89 17.44 -12.15 -2.00
C ALA A 89 17.11 -12.60 -0.55
N PHE A 90 16.51 -11.68 0.24
CA PHE A 90 16.03 -12.02 1.58
C PHE A 90 14.96 -13.13 1.54
N ALA A 91 14.01 -13.05 0.63
CA ALA A 91 12.96 -14.06 0.48
C ALA A 91 13.53 -15.42 0.05
N GLU A 92 14.52 -15.44 -0.85
CA GLU A 92 15.23 -16.64 -1.28
C GLU A 92 15.99 -17.29 -0.13
N GLN A 93 16.80 -16.51 0.60
CA GLN A 93 17.61 -16.99 1.73
C GLN A 93 16.79 -17.59 2.86
N ASN A 94 15.58 -17.08 3.09
CA ASN A 94 14.69 -17.52 4.16
C ASN A 94 13.55 -18.45 3.67
N ASP A 95 13.57 -18.88 2.41
CA ASP A 95 12.57 -19.74 1.78
C ASP A 95 11.14 -19.22 1.98
N LEU A 96 10.92 -17.92 1.66
CA LEU A 96 9.64 -17.26 1.79
C LEU A 96 8.88 -17.24 0.47
N ILE A 97 7.57 -17.41 0.54
CA ILE A 97 6.65 -17.00 -0.51
C ILE A 97 6.39 -15.49 -0.31
N VAL A 98 6.40 -14.73 -1.40
CA VAL A 98 6.12 -13.29 -1.38
C VAL A 98 4.75 -13.02 -1.98
N CYS A 99 3.82 -12.48 -1.18
CA CYS A 99 2.57 -11.95 -1.70
C CYS A 99 2.75 -10.44 -1.91
N SER A 100 3.00 -10.05 -3.15
CA SER A 100 3.17 -8.65 -3.56
C SER A 100 1.80 -8.06 -3.94
N ASP A 101 1.29 -7.16 -3.11
CA ASP A 101 0.08 -6.38 -3.45
C ASP A 101 0.49 -5.17 -4.28
N GLU A 102 0.25 -5.26 -5.58
CA GLU A 102 0.64 -4.28 -6.59
C GLU A 102 -0.57 -3.46 -7.10
N ILE A 103 -1.62 -3.35 -6.30
CA ILE A 103 -2.87 -2.66 -6.66
C ILE A 103 -2.66 -1.18 -7.01
N HIS A 104 -1.59 -0.57 -6.54
CA HIS A 104 -1.22 0.83 -6.84
C HIS A 104 -0.23 0.98 -8.00
N CYS A 105 0.11 -0.08 -8.72
CA CYS A 105 1.14 -0.09 -9.79
C CYS A 105 0.92 0.96 -10.89
N GLY A 106 -0.33 1.32 -11.19
CA GLY A 106 -0.67 2.37 -12.15
C GLY A 106 -0.68 3.79 -11.58
N LEU A 107 -0.30 3.99 -10.31
CA LEU A 107 -0.38 5.30 -9.65
C LEU A 107 1.02 5.82 -9.29
N ILE A 108 1.95 5.80 -10.24
CA ILE A 108 3.29 6.36 -10.09
C ILE A 108 3.23 7.84 -10.48
N LEU A 109 3.56 8.73 -9.54
CA LEU A 109 3.44 10.17 -9.72
C LEU A 109 4.74 10.85 -10.14
N ASP A 110 5.89 10.28 -9.76
CA ASP A 110 7.19 10.79 -10.14
C ASP A 110 7.58 10.34 -11.55
N ALA A 111 7.97 11.26 -12.41
CA ALA A 111 8.27 11.00 -13.82
C ALA A 111 9.52 10.11 -14.02
N ASP A 112 10.46 10.13 -13.07
CA ASP A 112 11.68 9.32 -13.07
C ASP A 112 11.49 7.91 -12.49
N LYS A 113 10.31 7.62 -11.91
CA LYS A 113 9.97 6.34 -11.30
C LYS A 113 9.14 5.47 -12.24
N ARG A 114 9.29 4.17 -12.08
CA ARG A 114 8.47 3.16 -12.75
C ARG A 114 8.18 2.02 -11.80
N HIS A 115 6.98 1.51 -11.85
CA HIS A 115 6.64 0.27 -11.16
C HIS A 115 7.40 -0.91 -11.79
N ILE A 116 8.02 -1.73 -10.95
CA ILE A 116 8.71 -2.96 -11.33
C ILE A 116 8.00 -4.11 -10.62
N PRO A 117 7.26 -4.97 -11.32
CA PRO A 117 6.60 -6.10 -10.67
C PRO A 117 7.64 -6.99 -9.96
N PHE A 118 7.37 -7.37 -8.71
CA PHE A 118 8.28 -8.23 -7.94
C PHE A 118 8.61 -9.52 -8.68
N ALA A 119 7.61 -10.15 -9.31
CA ALA A 119 7.78 -11.37 -10.08
C ALA A 119 8.70 -11.23 -11.30
N SER A 120 8.99 -10.00 -11.76
CA SER A 120 9.85 -9.74 -12.94
C SER A 120 11.34 -9.63 -12.61
N LEU A 121 11.72 -9.67 -11.34
CA LEU A 121 13.12 -9.46 -10.92
C LEU A 121 14.04 -10.62 -11.33
N SER A 122 13.55 -11.85 -11.14
CA SER A 122 14.29 -13.08 -11.50
C SER A 122 13.36 -14.28 -11.65
N PRO A 123 13.81 -15.40 -12.25
CA PRO A 123 13.04 -16.64 -12.28
C PRO A 123 12.68 -17.17 -10.89
N ASP A 124 13.54 -17.00 -9.89
CA ASP A 124 13.27 -17.40 -8.50
C ASP A 124 12.18 -16.50 -7.88
N ALA A 125 12.29 -15.18 -8.01
CA ALA A 125 11.26 -14.25 -7.57
C ALA A 125 9.89 -14.57 -8.19
N ALA A 126 9.84 -14.89 -9.50
CA ALA A 126 8.63 -15.33 -10.17
C ALA A 126 8.05 -16.62 -9.55
N LYS A 127 8.91 -17.62 -9.30
CA LYS A 127 8.50 -18.93 -8.77
C LYS A 127 7.89 -18.82 -7.36
N ARG A 128 8.39 -17.90 -6.52
CA ARG A 128 7.93 -17.71 -5.14
C ARG A 128 6.90 -16.60 -4.95
N SER A 129 6.36 -16.00 -6.02
CA SER A 129 5.48 -14.84 -5.92
C SER A 129 4.00 -15.16 -6.12
N ILE A 130 3.18 -14.39 -5.39
CA ILE A 130 1.75 -14.17 -5.61
C ILE A 130 1.59 -12.67 -5.83
N THR A 131 1.38 -12.22 -7.08
CA THR A 131 1.17 -10.81 -7.39
C THR A 131 -0.33 -10.51 -7.41
N LEU A 132 -0.79 -9.60 -6.56
CA LEU A 132 -2.19 -9.19 -6.49
C LEU A 132 -2.39 -7.87 -7.22
N MET A 133 -3.37 -7.82 -8.12
CA MET A 133 -3.67 -6.66 -8.95
C MET A 133 -5.17 -6.41 -9.07
N ALA A 134 -5.54 -5.16 -9.32
CA ALA A 134 -6.92 -4.77 -9.64
C ALA A 134 -6.93 -3.40 -10.33
N PRO A 135 -7.89 -3.14 -11.22
CA PRO A 135 -8.06 -1.82 -11.84
C PRO A 135 -8.63 -0.77 -10.88
N SER A 136 -9.17 -1.21 -9.75
CA SER A 136 -10.02 -0.42 -8.86
C SER A 136 -9.38 0.86 -8.32
N LYS A 137 -8.06 0.86 -8.05
CA LYS A 137 -7.36 2.04 -7.53
C LYS A 137 -6.96 2.99 -8.65
N THR A 138 -6.36 2.47 -9.70
CA THR A 138 -5.90 3.27 -10.84
C THR A 138 -7.07 3.92 -11.60
N TYR A 139 -8.16 3.17 -11.80
CA TYR A 139 -9.29 3.61 -12.63
C TYR A 139 -10.53 4.00 -11.83
N ASN A 140 -10.42 4.14 -10.52
CA ASN A 140 -11.49 4.59 -9.61
C ASN A 140 -12.80 3.78 -9.73
N ILE A 141 -12.70 2.45 -9.81
CA ILE A 141 -13.84 1.54 -9.92
C ILE A 141 -13.90 0.48 -8.78
N PRO A 142 -13.68 0.86 -7.49
CA PRO A 142 -13.62 -0.12 -6.40
C PRO A 142 -14.95 -0.85 -6.17
N GLY A 143 -16.09 -0.20 -6.45
CA GLY A 143 -17.43 -0.77 -6.26
C GLY A 143 -17.74 -1.94 -7.20
N LEU A 144 -17.01 -2.10 -8.31
CA LEU A 144 -17.23 -3.19 -9.27
C LEU A 144 -16.53 -4.50 -8.89
N GLY A 145 -15.61 -4.47 -7.91
CA GLY A 145 -15.11 -5.66 -7.22
C GLY A 145 -14.36 -6.67 -8.09
N CYS A 146 -13.53 -6.22 -9.06
CA CYS A 146 -12.69 -7.09 -9.86
C CYS A 146 -11.23 -7.04 -9.41
N ALA A 147 -10.63 -8.18 -9.11
CA ALA A 147 -9.21 -8.33 -8.82
C ALA A 147 -8.70 -9.68 -9.36
N PHE A 148 -7.41 -9.77 -9.62
CA PHE A 148 -6.78 -11.00 -10.08
C PHE A 148 -5.41 -11.21 -9.43
N ALA A 149 -4.96 -12.46 -9.42
CA ALA A 149 -3.65 -12.87 -8.94
C ALA A 149 -2.83 -13.47 -10.08
N VAL A 150 -1.60 -13.00 -10.26
CA VAL A 150 -0.62 -13.61 -11.17
C VAL A 150 0.31 -14.48 -10.33
N ILE A 151 0.30 -15.78 -10.57
CA ILE A 151 1.07 -16.79 -9.81
C ILE A 151 1.73 -17.72 -10.83
N PRO A 152 3.00 -17.50 -11.19
CA PRO A 152 3.69 -18.29 -12.21
C PRO A 152 3.85 -19.76 -11.83
N ASP A 153 4.21 -20.06 -10.58
CA ASP A 153 4.37 -21.45 -10.12
C ASP A 153 3.02 -22.18 -10.06
N ALA A 154 2.96 -23.33 -10.74
CA ALA A 154 1.74 -24.13 -10.84
C ALA A 154 1.32 -24.76 -9.49
N GLY A 155 2.28 -25.11 -8.64
CA GLY A 155 2.04 -25.68 -7.31
C GLY A 155 1.43 -24.64 -6.37
N LEU A 156 2.05 -23.45 -6.32
CA LEU A 156 1.57 -22.33 -5.53
C LEU A 156 0.19 -21.85 -6.02
N ARG A 157 0.00 -21.79 -7.34
CA ARG A 157 -1.30 -21.42 -7.94
C ARG A 157 -2.41 -22.42 -7.58
N ARG A 158 -2.13 -23.73 -7.55
CA ARG A 158 -3.12 -24.72 -7.10
C ARG A 158 -3.46 -24.54 -5.61
N ARG A 159 -2.47 -24.30 -4.75
CA ARG A 159 -2.71 -24.02 -3.32
C ARG A 159 -3.58 -22.77 -3.15
N PHE A 160 -3.25 -21.69 -3.86
CA PHE A 160 -4.01 -20.45 -3.81
C PHE A 160 -5.47 -20.65 -4.26
N ARG A 161 -5.71 -21.35 -5.37
CA ARG A 161 -7.06 -21.68 -5.83
C ARG A 161 -7.84 -22.50 -4.81
N ARG A 162 -7.23 -23.52 -4.23
CA ARG A 162 -7.87 -24.32 -3.17
C ARG A 162 -8.24 -23.47 -1.95
N ALA A 163 -7.43 -22.49 -1.60
CA ALA A 163 -7.73 -21.58 -0.50
C ALA A 163 -8.87 -20.59 -0.81
N MET A 164 -9.23 -20.42 -2.09
CA MET A 164 -10.42 -19.65 -2.53
C MET A 164 -11.72 -20.45 -2.44
N ASP A 165 -11.65 -21.77 -2.58
CA ASP A 165 -12.82 -22.62 -2.72
C ASP A 165 -13.81 -22.44 -1.54
N GLY A 166 -15.07 -22.20 -1.88
CA GLY A 166 -16.16 -22.01 -0.92
C GLY A 166 -16.20 -20.64 -0.21
N ILE A 167 -15.19 -19.74 -0.42
CA ILE A 167 -15.13 -18.45 0.26
C ILE A 167 -15.10 -17.26 -0.70
N VAL A 168 -14.49 -17.40 -1.87
CA VAL A 168 -14.36 -16.30 -2.82
C VAL A 168 -15.39 -16.46 -3.94
N PRO A 169 -16.36 -15.53 -4.05
CA PRO A 169 -17.35 -15.60 -5.12
C PRO A 169 -16.70 -15.30 -6.48
N HIS A 170 -17.35 -15.74 -7.54
CA HIS A 170 -16.99 -15.34 -8.90
C HIS A 170 -17.14 -13.84 -9.07
N VAL A 171 -16.24 -13.23 -9.88
CA VAL A 171 -16.36 -11.83 -10.25
C VAL A 171 -17.65 -11.62 -11.05
N ASN A 172 -18.40 -10.58 -10.71
CA ASN A 172 -19.61 -10.23 -11.45
C ASN A 172 -19.29 -9.74 -12.87
N VAL A 173 -20.24 -9.90 -13.80
CA VAL A 173 -20.04 -9.59 -15.21
C VAL A 173 -19.70 -8.11 -15.46
N LEU A 174 -20.28 -7.18 -14.69
CA LEU A 174 -19.97 -5.74 -14.82
C LEU A 174 -18.53 -5.44 -14.37
N GLY A 175 -18.05 -6.11 -13.31
CA GLY A 175 -16.67 -6.02 -12.86
C GLY A 175 -15.68 -6.52 -13.91
N LEU A 176 -15.98 -7.62 -14.61
CA LEU A 176 -15.15 -8.13 -15.70
C LEU A 176 -15.11 -7.15 -16.88
N ALA A 177 -16.27 -6.67 -17.35
CA ALA A 177 -16.37 -5.73 -18.45
C ALA A 177 -15.65 -4.40 -18.13
N ALA A 178 -15.82 -3.88 -16.91
CA ALA A 178 -15.13 -2.66 -16.48
C ALA A 178 -13.59 -2.86 -16.35
N CYS A 179 -13.15 -4.01 -15.87
CA CYS A 179 -11.72 -4.35 -15.80
C CYS A 179 -11.09 -4.37 -17.20
N GLU A 180 -11.75 -5.03 -18.16
CA GLU A 180 -11.30 -5.09 -19.55
C GLU A 180 -11.24 -3.70 -20.17
N ALA A 181 -12.32 -2.91 -20.09
CA ALA A 181 -12.39 -1.56 -20.62
C ALA A 181 -11.33 -0.63 -20.00
N ALA A 182 -11.13 -0.71 -18.68
CA ALA A 182 -10.14 0.09 -17.98
C ALA A 182 -8.72 -0.11 -18.51
N TYR A 183 -8.31 -1.36 -18.68
CA TYR A 183 -6.96 -1.67 -19.17
C TYR A 183 -6.81 -1.48 -20.68
N ARG A 184 -7.87 -1.72 -21.47
CA ARG A 184 -7.81 -1.63 -22.94
C ARG A 184 -7.97 -0.19 -23.44
N ASP A 185 -8.91 0.56 -22.88
CA ASP A 185 -9.43 1.78 -23.52
C ASP A 185 -9.09 3.08 -22.76
N CYS A 186 -8.65 3.02 -21.50
CA CYS A 186 -8.52 4.20 -20.62
C CYS A 186 -7.09 4.76 -20.50
N ALA A 187 -6.16 4.44 -21.41
CA ALA A 187 -4.78 4.91 -21.31
C ALA A 187 -4.63 6.44 -21.39
N GLY A 188 -5.47 7.12 -22.19
CA GLY A 188 -5.50 8.59 -22.28
C GLY A 188 -5.92 9.21 -20.95
N TRP A 189 -7.07 8.80 -20.43
CA TRP A 189 -7.60 9.23 -19.15
C TRP A 189 -6.61 8.99 -18.00
N HIS A 190 -5.94 7.84 -18.00
CA HIS A 190 -4.95 7.49 -16.98
C HIS A 190 -3.76 8.46 -16.94
N ARG A 191 -3.24 8.86 -18.12
CA ARG A 191 -2.16 9.87 -18.18
C ARG A 191 -2.59 11.22 -17.62
N GLU A 192 -3.81 11.67 -17.95
CA GLU A 192 -4.38 12.91 -17.40
C GLU A 192 -4.58 12.84 -15.90
N LEU A 193 -5.07 11.69 -15.40
CA LEU A 193 -5.23 11.43 -13.98
C LEU A 193 -3.89 11.55 -13.22
N LEU A 194 -2.81 10.96 -13.73
CA LEU A 194 -1.49 11.02 -13.07
C LEU A 194 -0.99 12.46 -12.95
N ALA A 195 -1.11 13.25 -14.02
CA ALA A 195 -0.75 14.67 -13.98
C ALA A 195 -1.62 15.47 -12.98
N TYR A 196 -2.91 15.17 -12.92
CA TYR A 196 -3.83 15.78 -11.97
C TYR A 196 -3.48 15.45 -10.52
N LEU A 197 -3.22 14.17 -10.24
CA LEU A 197 -2.85 13.68 -8.91
C LEU A 197 -1.48 14.22 -8.45
N ALA A 198 -0.50 14.31 -9.36
CA ALA A 198 0.78 14.94 -9.04
C ALA A 198 0.59 16.40 -8.60
N GLY A 199 -0.24 17.17 -9.31
CA GLY A 199 -0.58 18.53 -8.90
C GLY A 199 -1.34 18.62 -7.57
N ASN A 200 -2.18 17.63 -7.24
CA ASN A 200 -2.84 17.54 -5.94
C ASN A 200 -1.81 17.21 -4.82
N ARG A 201 -0.90 16.25 -5.06
CA ARG A 201 0.19 15.92 -4.15
C ARG A 201 1.01 17.17 -3.77
N ASP A 202 1.41 17.94 -4.77
CA ASP A 202 2.24 19.12 -4.59
C ASP A 202 1.52 20.20 -3.76
N ARG A 203 0.19 20.33 -3.92
CA ARG A 203 -0.65 21.20 -3.06
C ARG A 203 -0.69 20.72 -1.61
N VAL A 204 -0.82 19.41 -1.39
CA VAL A 204 -0.76 18.85 -0.03
C VAL A 204 0.59 19.11 0.60
N ALA A 205 1.69 18.86 -0.14
CA ALA A 205 3.04 19.10 0.34
C ALA A 205 3.23 20.57 0.76
N ALA A 206 2.86 21.52 -0.10
CA ALA A 206 2.96 22.94 0.21
C ALA A 206 2.12 23.35 1.43
N ALA A 207 0.93 22.77 1.61
CA ALA A 207 0.08 23.07 2.76
C ALA A 207 0.64 22.48 4.07
N VAL A 208 1.22 21.28 4.03
CA VAL A 208 1.86 20.66 5.19
C VAL A 208 3.15 21.41 5.56
N ASP A 209 3.96 21.78 4.57
CA ASP A 209 5.23 22.53 4.79
C ASP A 209 4.99 23.92 5.39
N ALA A 210 3.81 24.52 5.16
CA ALA A 210 3.43 25.78 5.80
C ALA A 210 3.15 25.63 7.31
N GLU A 211 2.90 24.41 7.79
CA GLU A 211 2.59 24.10 9.19
C GLU A 211 3.84 23.54 9.89
N LYS A 212 4.53 24.36 10.69
CA LYS A 212 5.83 24.03 11.29
C LYS A 212 5.86 22.75 12.13
N ARG A 213 4.69 22.34 12.67
CA ARG A 213 4.53 21.17 13.55
C ARG A 213 4.00 19.94 12.83
N ALA A 214 3.89 19.98 11.50
CA ALA A 214 3.51 18.83 10.67
C ALA A 214 4.59 18.57 9.61
N LYS A 215 4.83 17.33 9.26
CA LYS A 215 5.82 16.93 8.26
C LYS A 215 5.23 15.84 7.36
N MET A 216 5.57 15.85 6.08
CA MET A 216 5.13 14.83 5.13
C MET A 216 6.34 14.27 4.39
N SER A 217 6.36 12.94 4.25
CA SER A 217 7.32 12.30 3.35
C SER A 217 6.92 12.53 1.90
N HIS A 218 7.89 12.59 0.98
CA HIS A 218 7.59 12.67 -0.44
C HIS A 218 6.80 11.45 -0.93
N VAL A 219 5.72 11.70 -1.69
CA VAL A 219 4.84 10.68 -2.24
C VAL A 219 5.24 10.38 -3.68
N GLU A 220 6.02 9.32 -3.89
CA GLU A 220 6.45 8.86 -5.21
C GLU A 220 5.29 8.22 -6.00
N ALA A 221 4.35 7.61 -5.28
CA ALA A 221 3.23 6.84 -5.84
C ALA A 221 2.00 6.86 -4.93
N THR A 222 0.87 6.41 -5.43
CA THR A 222 -0.46 6.44 -4.79
C THR A 222 -1.10 7.83 -4.85
N TYR A 223 -2.24 8.00 -4.19
CA TYR A 223 -2.91 9.30 -3.95
C TYR A 223 -3.11 9.54 -2.46
N LEU A 224 -2.13 9.09 -1.65
CA LEU A 224 -2.19 9.06 -0.20
C LEU A 224 -0.98 9.80 0.37
N ALA A 225 -1.22 10.86 1.13
CA ALA A 225 -0.20 11.58 1.87
C ALA A 225 -0.10 11.04 3.29
N TRP A 226 1.13 10.78 3.75
CA TRP A 226 1.43 10.29 5.08
C TRP A 226 2.08 11.39 5.89
N ILE A 227 1.36 11.90 6.91
CA ILE A 227 1.66 13.14 7.60
C ILE A 227 1.97 12.84 9.06
N ASP A 228 3.15 13.23 9.49
CA ASP A 228 3.58 13.23 10.89
C ASP A 228 3.01 14.46 11.59
N VAL A 229 2.22 14.24 12.63
CA VAL A 229 1.61 15.29 13.45
C VAL A 229 1.97 15.14 14.94
N ARG A 230 3.02 14.39 15.26
CA ARG A 230 3.45 14.13 16.64
C ARG A 230 3.85 15.41 17.38
N GLU A 231 4.41 16.38 16.67
CA GLU A 231 4.78 17.67 17.24
C GLU A 231 3.57 18.55 17.64
N LEU A 232 2.34 18.18 17.22
CA LEU A 232 1.10 18.80 17.71
C LEU A 232 0.74 18.39 19.14
N GLY A 233 1.32 17.31 19.67
CA GLY A 233 1.07 16.84 21.04
C GLY A 233 -0.32 16.24 21.27
N LEU A 234 -1.03 15.89 20.21
CA LEU A 234 -2.41 15.38 20.27
C LEU A 234 -2.43 13.91 20.67
N THR A 235 -3.26 13.58 21.66
CA THR A 235 -3.48 12.17 22.08
C THR A 235 -4.32 11.38 21.06
N GLN A 236 -5.25 12.04 20.38
CA GLN A 236 -6.13 11.45 19.37
C GLN A 236 -6.16 12.33 18.11
N PRO A 237 -5.09 12.33 17.30
CA PRO A 237 -4.98 13.22 16.15
C PRO A 237 -6.16 13.11 15.16
N ALA A 238 -6.57 11.89 14.80
CA ALA A 238 -7.67 11.70 13.85
C ALA A 238 -8.98 12.35 14.34
N ALA A 239 -9.35 12.14 15.60
CA ALA A 239 -10.55 12.74 16.20
C ALA A 239 -10.46 14.28 16.26
N HIS A 240 -9.27 14.83 16.53
CA HIS A 240 -9.06 16.27 16.53
C HIS A 240 -9.31 16.87 15.14
N PHE A 241 -8.73 16.29 14.08
CA PHE A 241 -8.95 16.76 12.72
C PHE A 241 -10.40 16.56 12.25
N GLU A 242 -11.05 15.46 12.66
CA GLU A 242 -12.47 15.21 12.37
C GLU A 242 -13.38 16.27 13.01
N ALA A 243 -13.11 16.68 14.25
CA ALA A 243 -13.81 17.77 14.92
C ALA A 243 -13.67 19.13 14.16
N HIS A 244 -12.63 19.29 13.36
CA HIS A 244 -12.42 20.43 12.46
C HIS A 244 -12.97 20.18 11.05
N GLY A 245 -13.78 19.12 10.85
CA GLY A 245 -14.43 18.77 9.59
C GLY A 245 -13.50 18.13 8.56
N LEU A 246 -12.40 17.52 9.00
CA LEU A 246 -11.45 16.83 8.12
C LEU A 246 -11.26 15.37 8.55
N GLY A 247 -11.94 14.43 7.86
CA GLY A 247 -11.83 13.00 8.12
C GLY A 247 -10.52 12.42 7.55
N LEU A 248 -9.55 12.12 8.44
CA LEU A 248 -8.27 11.49 8.09
C LEU A 248 -8.18 10.10 8.70
N SER A 249 -7.42 9.20 8.05
CA SER A 249 -7.16 7.89 8.64
C SER A 249 -6.08 7.99 9.72
N GLY A 250 -6.36 7.51 10.93
CA GLY A 250 -5.43 7.53 12.07
C GLY A 250 -4.28 6.53 11.88
N GLY A 251 -3.06 6.97 12.16
CA GLY A 251 -1.84 6.17 11.97
C GLY A 251 -1.75 4.94 12.87
N ALA A 252 -2.44 4.92 14.01
CA ALA A 252 -2.47 3.76 14.91
C ALA A 252 -2.94 2.49 14.20
N ASP A 253 -3.94 2.59 13.31
CA ASP A 253 -4.44 1.47 12.52
C ASP A 253 -3.41 0.90 11.54
N PHE A 254 -2.43 1.73 11.16
CA PHE A 254 -1.32 1.36 10.27
C PHE A 254 -0.08 0.87 11.04
N GLY A 255 -0.13 0.91 12.38
CA GLY A 255 1.00 0.59 13.24
C GLY A 255 1.94 1.75 13.53
N ALA A 256 1.51 3.01 13.31
CA ALA A 256 2.31 4.23 13.55
C ALA A 256 1.46 5.34 14.21
N PRO A 257 1.26 5.28 15.53
CA PRO A 257 0.54 6.34 16.26
C PRO A 257 1.16 7.72 16.05
N GLY A 258 0.33 8.76 16.03
CA GLY A 258 0.79 10.15 15.82
C GLY A 258 0.98 10.54 14.36
N TRP A 259 0.66 9.64 13.42
CA TRP A 259 0.60 9.91 11.99
C TRP A 259 -0.84 9.96 11.50
N LEU A 260 -1.04 10.62 10.36
CA LEU A 260 -2.33 10.70 9.68
C LEU A 260 -2.15 10.41 8.19
N ARG A 261 -3.14 9.74 7.58
CA ARG A 261 -3.19 9.53 6.14
C ARG A 261 -4.29 10.39 5.52
N LEU A 262 -3.89 11.30 4.63
CA LEU A 262 -4.81 12.10 3.82
C LEU A 262 -4.91 11.50 2.41
N ASN A 263 -6.14 11.33 1.91
CA ASN A 263 -6.40 10.92 0.53
C ASN A 263 -6.62 12.18 -0.31
N PHE A 264 -5.73 12.42 -1.30
CA PHE A 264 -5.82 13.57 -2.20
C PHE A 264 -6.38 13.21 -3.60
N GLY A 265 -6.89 12.00 -3.77
CA GLY A 265 -7.56 11.53 -4.99
C GLY A 265 -8.99 12.08 -5.12
N CYS A 266 -9.15 13.39 -5.09
CA CYS A 266 -10.42 14.08 -5.16
C CYS A 266 -10.34 15.32 -6.06
N ALA A 267 -11.50 15.98 -6.31
CA ALA A 267 -11.55 17.23 -7.04
C ALA A 267 -10.74 18.33 -6.31
N ARG A 268 -10.07 19.20 -7.08
CA ARG A 268 -9.17 20.22 -6.54
C ARG A 268 -9.85 21.17 -5.57
N ALA A 269 -11.09 21.59 -5.86
CA ALA A 269 -11.87 22.43 -4.96
C ALA A 269 -12.12 21.76 -3.59
N THR A 270 -12.41 20.45 -3.57
CA THR A 270 -12.56 19.68 -2.35
C THR A 270 -11.23 19.58 -1.59
N LEU A 271 -10.13 19.39 -2.32
CA LEU A 271 -8.81 19.36 -1.71
C LEU A 271 -8.43 20.71 -1.10
N ASP A 272 -8.64 21.81 -1.81
CA ASP A 272 -8.29 23.16 -1.33
C ASP A 272 -9.10 23.50 -0.06
N GLU A 273 -10.39 23.13 0.02
CA GLU A 273 -11.17 23.23 1.24
C GLU A 273 -10.62 22.36 2.38
N ALA A 274 -10.27 21.11 2.09
CA ALA A 274 -9.68 20.20 3.06
C ALA A 274 -8.34 20.73 3.62
N LEU A 275 -7.49 21.33 2.78
CA LEU A 275 -6.23 21.92 3.20
C LEU A 275 -6.42 23.17 4.06
N GLY A 276 -7.44 23.99 3.79
CA GLY A 276 -7.84 25.07 4.67
C GLY A 276 -8.25 24.60 6.07
N ARG A 277 -9.02 23.50 6.14
CA ARG A 277 -9.41 22.86 7.41
C ARG A 277 -8.20 22.22 8.11
N PHE A 278 -7.26 21.62 7.36
CA PHE A 278 -6.01 21.08 7.89
C PHE A 278 -5.21 22.17 8.62
N ALA A 279 -4.99 23.31 7.97
CA ALA A 279 -4.28 24.42 8.56
C ALA A 279 -4.99 24.99 9.81
N ALA A 280 -6.32 25.09 9.79
CA ALA A 280 -7.10 25.52 10.95
C ALA A 280 -6.96 24.55 12.14
N ALA A 281 -7.03 23.23 11.89
CA ALA A 281 -6.84 22.21 12.91
C ALA A 281 -5.43 22.23 13.50
N CYS A 282 -4.37 22.42 12.68
CA CYS A 282 -3.00 22.55 13.17
C CYS A 282 -2.80 23.77 14.09
N ARG A 283 -3.47 24.89 13.80
CA ARG A 283 -3.42 26.10 14.66
C ARG A 283 -4.18 25.94 15.97
N ALA A 284 -5.21 25.09 16.01
CA ALA A 284 -6.04 24.85 17.19
C ALA A 284 -5.47 23.76 18.13
N ALA A 285 -4.39 23.08 17.74
CA ALA A 285 -3.65 22.12 18.52
C ALA A 285 -2.50 22.83 19.29
#